data_e6290b27ad15d158d04b6de4c325619a
#
_entry.id   e6290b27ad15d158d04b6de4c325619a
#
_cell.length_a   1.000
_cell.length_b   1.000
_cell.length_c   1.000
_cell.angle_alpha   90.00
_cell.angle_beta   90.00
_cell.angle_gamma   90.00
#
_symmetry.space_group_name_H-M   'P 1'
#
loop_
_entity.id
_entity.type
_entity.pdbx_description
1 polymer ?
#
loop_
_entity_poly.entity_id
_entity_poly.type
_entity_poly.pdbx_seq_one_letter_code
_entity_poly.pdbx_strand_id
1 'polypeptide(L)'
;MLNTSKSQEQHFLKSWLTVCEELRNTFKLLTAHFFLPLPIQLEILVMQIYLAPLQGLTDWIFRESFTQHIGQFDKTFTPFVRVQGGEFYRPSQCNDLLPAHNQFQKPVPQFLGNSIDSFKRFESLCLEQDYSEVNINMGCPFPMVTGKRFGAGILAHPAEVAQLLEGIFSDTTLKISVKCRLGQENVSEFKELIPIFNDVPLEEIIIHPRIGKQQYKGELDTVAFARYAPQLIHPVCYNGDMLTVADVERIHVLVPQVNRIMIGRGILQNPFLLAELRQQDLSLAEKIKMLRNFHLSLIERSKQKYSGDLHLLKRFEELWSYYALGNEGGRKIYKQVKKCNTLAKYEGVIFKAINDMV
;
A
#
# COMPACT_ATOMS: atom_id res chain seq x y z
N MET A 1 23.70 -29.06 7.74
CA MET A 1 22.77 -29.04 8.89
C MET A 1 22.05 -27.73 9.06
N LEU A 2 21.58 -27.07 7.97
CA LEU A 2 20.90 -25.75 8.02
C LEU A 2 19.50 -25.77 7.42
N ASN A 3 18.97 -26.95 7.06
CA ASN A 3 17.64 -27.07 6.44
C ASN A 3 16.51 -27.47 7.40
N THR A 4 16.82 -27.76 8.67
CA THR A 4 15.81 -28.21 9.64
C THR A 4 15.11 -27.06 10.37
N SER A 5 15.71 -25.85 10.47
CA SER A 5 15.11 -24.73 11.21
C SER A 5 13.97 -24.04 10.43
N LYS A 6 14.13 -23.82 9.14
CA LYS A 6 13.08 -23.18 8.31
C LYS A 6 11.82 -24.03 8.16
N SER A 7 11.96 -25.34 8.10
CA SER A 7 10.82 -26.27 8.06
C SER A 7 10.07 -26.29 9.39
N GLN A 8 10.76 -26.19 10.51
CA GLN A 8 10.14 -26.14 11.84
C GLN A 8 9.44 -24.80 12.09
N GLU A 9 10.02 -23.67 11.67
CA GLU A 9 9.36 -22.37 11.75
C GLU A 9 8.12 -22.27 10.86
N GLN A 10 8.17 -22.80 9.64
CA GLN A 10 6.99 -22.85 8.76
C GLN A 10 5.90 -23.79 9.29
N HIS A 11 6.31 -24.88 9.94
CA HIS A 11 5.36 -25.79 10.57
C HIS A 11 4.74 -25.17 11.83
N PHE A 12 5.53 -24.43 12.62
CA PHE A 12 5.07 -23.70 13.79
C PHE A 12 4.11 -22.56 13.40
N LEU A 13 4.44 -21.76 12.38
CA LEU A 13 3.56 -20.70 11.85
C LEU A 13 2.24 -21.27 11.30
N LYS A 14 2.28 -22.39 10.55
CA LYS A 14 1.06 -23.04 10.08
C LYS A 14 0.22 -23.59 11.24
N SER A 15 0.86 -24.21 12.22
CA SER A 15 0.18 -24.72 13.44
C SER A 15 -0.43 -23.57 14.23
N TRP A 16 0.27 -22.44 14.34
CA TRP A 16 -0.24 -21.24 15.03
C TRP A 16 -1.42 -20.59 14.30
N LEU A 17 -1.37 -20.49 12.98
CA LEU A 17 -2.47 -20.00 12.16
C LEU A 17 -3.71 -20.91 12.29
N THR A 18 -3.51 -22.21 12.32
CA THR A 18 -4.61 -23.18 12.53
C THR A 18 -5.20 -23.03 13.92
N VAL A 19 -4.38 -22.88 14.96
CA VAL A 19 -4.84 -22.62 16.33
C VAL A 19 -5.59 -21.27 16.42
N CYS A 20 -5.10 -20.23 15.73
CA CYS A 20 -5.81 -18.94 15.67
C CYS A 20 -7.16 -19.05 14.92
N GLU A 21 -7.24 -19.85 13.85
CA GLU A 21 -8.51 -20.12 13.16
C GLU A 21 -9.47 -20.97 14.00
N GLU A 22 -8.97 -21.98 14.71
CA GLU A 22 -9.77 -22.79 15.62
C GLU A 22 -10.25 -21.97 16.83
N LEU A 23 -9.39 -21.16 17.43
CA LEU A 23 -9.77 -20.20 18.47
C LEU A 23 -10.81 -19.20 17.95
N ARG A 24 -10.64 -18.67 16.73
CA ARG A 24 -11.61 -17.79 16.09
C ARG A 24 -12.97 -18.47 15.87
N ASN A 25 -12.97 -19.72 15.45
CA ASN A 25 -14.21 -20.49 15.23
C ASN A 25 -14.86 -20.89 16.57
N THR A 26 -14.06 -21.27 17.57
CA THR A 26 -14.53 -21.58 18.93
C THR A 26 -15.07 -20.33 19.62
N PHE A 27 -14.40 -19.16 19.48
CA PHE A 27 -14.86 -17.88 19.98
C PHE A 27 -16.10 -17.38 19.23
N LYS A 28 -16.21 -17.57 17.91
CA LYS A 28 -17.45 -17.29 17.16
C LYS A 28 -18.62 -18.14 17.62
N LEU A 29 -18.39 -19.41 17.95
CA LEU A 29 -19.41 -20.29 18.53
C LEU A 29 -19.79 -19.88 19.96
N LEU A 30 -18.82 -19.46 20.78
CA LEU A 30 -19.04 -18.95 22.13
C LEU A 30 -19.72 -17.56 22.14
N THR A 31 -19.34 -16.66 21.20
CA THR A 31 -19.94 -15.32 21.09
C THR A 31 -21.33 -15.34 20.44
N ALA A 32 -21.65 -16.35 19.63
CA ALA A 32 -23.03 -16.57 19.15
C ALA A 32 -24.01 -16.87 20.30
N HIS A 33 -23.51 -17.32 21.46
CA HIS A 33 -24.31 -17.55 22.66
C HIS A 33 -24.19 -16.43 23.70
N PHE A 34 -23.17 -15.54 23.64
CA PHE A 34 -22.91 -14.53 24.67
C PHE A 34 -22.51 -13.16 24.11
N PHE A 35 -22.91 -12.71 22.97
CA PHE A 35 -22.80 -11.32 22.44
C PHE A 35 -21.62 -10.44 23.00
N LEU A 36 -20.48 -11.01 23.33
CA LEU A 36 -19.30 -10.27 23.73
C LEU A 36 -18.40 -10.07 22.51
N PRO A 37 -18.21 -8.81 22.03
CA PRO A 37 -17.26 -8.55 20.94
C PRO A 37 -15.84 -8.94 21.37
N LEU A 38 -15.05 -9.46 20.44
CA LEU A 38 -13.62 -9.67 20.67
C LEU A 38 -12.96 -8.35 21.08
N PRO A 39 -11.94 -8.38 21.95
CA PRO A 39 -11.13 -7.19 22.19
C PRO A 39 -10.62 -6.61 20.86
N ILE A 40 -10.74 -5.30 20.68
CA ILE A 40 -10.31 -4.59 19.45
C ILE A 40 -8.90 -5.00 18.99
N GLN A 41 -7.98 -5.20 19.94
CA GLN A 41 -6.61 -5.61 19.67
C GLN A 41 -6.53 -6.97 18.96
N LEU A 42 -7.42 -7.91 19.26
CA LEU A 42 -7.47 -9.22 18.60
C LEU A 42 -8.09 -9.11 17.20
N GLU A 43 -9.06 -8.21 17.01
CA GLU A 43 -9.66 -7.98 15.70
C GLU A 43 -8.65 -7.31 14.75
N ILE A 44 -7.86 -6.36 15.25
CA ILE A 44 -6.78 -5.72 14.46
C ILE A 44 -5.68 -6.72 14.08
N LEU A 45 -5.35 -7.65 14.96
CA LEU A 45 -4.32 -8.67 14.71
C LEU A 45 -4.64 -9.53 13.48
N VAL A 46 -5.91 -9.78 13.21
CA VAL A 46 -6.38 -10.58 12.07
C VAL A 46 -6.78 -9.76 10.84
N MET A 47 -6.67 -8.42 10.91
CA MET A 47 -6.89 -7.56 9.74
C MET A 47 -5.85 -7.82 8.66
N GLN A 48 -6.27 -7.69 7.40
CA GLN A 48 -5.33 -7.65 6.28
C GLN A 48 -4.73 -6.25 6.17
N ILE A 49 -3.40 -6.18 6.17
CA ILE A 49 -2.65 -4.92 6.12
C ILE A 49 -1.88 -4.83 4.81
N TYR A 50 -2.20 -3.83 4.00
CA TYR A 50 -1.63 -3.61 2.69
C TYR A 50 -0.66 -2.42 2.67
N LEU A 51 0.38 -2.49 1.82
CA LEU A 51 1.23 -1.35 1.53
C LEU A 51 0.65 -0.57 0.34
N ALA A 52 0.41 0.73 0.55
CA ALA A 52 -0.12 1.61 -0.50
C ALA A 52 0.92 1.89 -1.61
N PRO A 53 0.48 1.93 -2.88
CA PRO A 53 1.33 2.39 -3.98
C PRO A 53 1.54 3.90 -3.88
N LEU A 54 2.76 4.32 -3.59
CA LEU A 54 3.18 5.73 -3.59
C LEU A 54 4.22 5.93 -4.70
N GLN A 55 3.84 6.73 -5.70
CA GLN A 55 4.69 6.96 -6.87
C GLN A 55 6.04 7.57 -6.45
N GLY A 56 7.14 6.93 -6.88
CA GLY A 56 8.50 7.34 -6.55
C GLY A 56 9.02 6.85 -5.19
N LEU A 57 8.17 6.34 -4.32
CA LEU A 57 8.52 5.95 -2.94
C LEU A 57 8.44 4.43 -2.71
N THR A 58 7.26 3.81 -2.93
CA THR A 58 7.05 2.38 -2.68
C THR A 58 7.26 1.53 -3.94
N ASP A 59 8.30 1.87 -4.73
CA ASP A 59 8.74 1.07 -5.86
C ASP A 59 9.38 -0.27 -5.40
N TRP A 60 9.80 -1.10 -6.35
CA TRP A 60 10.39 -2.40 -6.05
C TRP A 60 11.57 -2.33 -5.07
N ILE A 61 12.37 -1.26 -5.13
CA ILE A 61 13.51 -1.08 -4.23
C ILE A 61 13.04 -0.99 -2.77
N PHE A 62 12.00 -0.19 -2.52
CA PHE A 62 11.42 -0.05 -1.18
C PHE A 62 10.74 -1.35 -0.74
N ARG A 63 9.87 -1.93 -1.60
CA ARG A 63 9.11 -3.15 -1.26
C ARG A 63 10.03 -4.31 -0.91
N GLU A 64 11.00 -4.61 -1.76
CA GLU A 64 11.96 -5.69 -1.54
C GLU A 64 12.81 -5.47 -0.28
N SER A 65 13.32 -4.25 -0.08
CA SER A 65 14.13 -3.93 1.11
C SER A 65 13.29 -4.00 2.38
N PHE A 66 12.05 -3.52 2.35
CA PHE A 66 11.13 -3.54 3.49
C PHE A 66 10.75 -4.98 3.85
N THR A 67 10.31 -5.77 2.86
CA THR A 67 9.91 -7.17 3.09
C THR A 67 11.07 -8.01 3.60
N GLN A 68 12.27 -7.78 3.12
CA GLN A 68 13.47 -8.54 3.52
C GLN A 68 13.91 -8.23 4.96
N HIS A 69 13.74 -6.98 5.43
CA HIS A 69 14.41 -6.52 6.66
C HIS A 69 13.49 -5.99 7.74
N ILE A 70 12.28 -5.54 7.41
CA ILE A 70 11.35 -4.94 8.38
C ILE A 70 10.14 -5.85 8.61
N GLY A 71 9.44 -6.24 7.54
CA GLY A 71 8.26 -7.09 7.68
C GLY A 71 7.50 -7.26 6.38
N GLN A 72 6.60 -8.23 6.34
CA GLN A 72 5.81 -8.57 5.16
C GLN A 72 4.36 -8.14 5.33
N PHE A 73 3.84 -7.40 4.35
CA PHE A 73 2.42 -7.06 4.25
C PHE A 73 1.62 -8.26 3.71
N ASP A 74 0.31 -8.28 3.98
CA ASP A 74 -0.57 -9.29 3.36
C ASP A 74 -0.66 -9.07 1.85
N LYS A 75 -0.64 -7.80 1.40
CA LYS A 75 -0.63 -7.42 -0.02
C LYS A 75 0.17 -6.13 -0.23
N THR A 76 0.93 -6.09 -1.33
CA THR A 76 1.62 -4.87 -1.78
C THR A 76 1.19 -4.52 -3.20
N PHE A 77 1.34 -3.26 -3.58
CA PHE A 77 0.95 -2.77 -4.90
C PHE A 77 2.12 -2.04 -5.56
N THR A 78 2.25 -2.16 -6.87
CA THR A 78 3.25 -1.36 -7.58
C THR A 78 2.81 0.09 -7.67
N PRO A 79 3.74 1.07 -7.71
CA PRO A 79 3.42 2.36 -8.29
C PRO A 79 2.76 2.16 -9.65
N PHE A 80 1.82 3.04 -10.01
CA PHE A 80 1.03 2.82 -11.22
C PHE A 80 1.89 2.84 -12.49
N VAL A 81 1.55 1.94 -13.41
CA VAL A 81 2.02 1.93 -14.80
C VAL A 81 0.98 2.64 -15.65
N ARG A 82 1.43 3.54 -16.50
CA ARG A 82 0.58 4.30 -17.41
C ARG A 82 0.90 3.97 -18.85
N VAL A 83 -0.13 3.61 -19.62
CA VAL A 83 -0.06 3.44 -21.07
C VAL A 83 -0.79 4.63 -21.71
N GLN A 84 -0.19 5.23 -22.73
CA GLN A 84 -0.78 6.34 -23.46
C GLN A 84 -0.40 6.24 -24.95
N GLY A 85 -1.39 6.37 -25.84
CA GLY A 85 -1.16 6.29 -27.28
C GLY A 85 -0.63 4.92 -27.74
N GLY A 86 -0.97 3.84 -27.01
CA GLY A 86 -0.50 2.48 -27.32
C GLY A 86 0.90 2.15 -26.78
N GLU A 87 1.59 3.09 -26.14
CA GLU A 87 2.91 2.90 -25.57
C GLU A 87 2.94 3.15 -24.06
N PHE A 88 3.91 2.55 -23.35
CA PHE A 88 4.14 2.86 -21.95
C PHE A 88 4.71 4.27 -21.81
N TYR A 89 4.08 5.08 -20.99
CA TYR A 89 4.47 6.48 -20.76
C TYR A 89 5.91 6.61 -20.26
N ARG A 90 6.34 5.66 -19.44
CA ARG A 90 7.72 5.50 -18.97
C ARG A 90 8.06 4.03 -18.90
N PRO A 91 8.88 3.49 -19.79
CA PRO A 91 9.28 2.08 -19.76
C PRO A 91 9.87 1.65 -18.41
N SER A 92 10.54 2.58 -17.70
CA SER A 92 11.07 2.32 -16.35
C SER A 92 10.01 1.97 -15.30
N GLN A 93 8.73 2.29 -15.54
CA GLN A 93 7.63 1.87 -14.65
C GLN A 93 7.38 0.36 -14.74
N CYS A 94 7.69 -0.26 -15.88
CA CYS A 94 7.56 -1.71 -16.05
C CYS A 94 8.59 -2.49 -15.21
N ASN A 95 9.69 -1.85 -14.78
CA ASN A 95 10.67 -2.46 -13.89
C ASN A 95 10.08 -2.93 -12.56
N ASP A 96 9.02 -2.27 -12.09
CA ASP A 96 8.30 -2.68 -10.87
C ASP A 96 7.52 -4.00 -11.03
N LEU A 97 7.35 -4.49 -12.27
CA LEU A 97 6.63 -5.71 -12.59
C LEU A 97 7.56 -6.93 -12.78
N LEU A 98 8.87 -6.69 -12.96
CA LEU A 98 9.81 -7.77 -13.28
C LEU A 98 9.96 -8.76 -12.11
N PRO A 99 9.90 -10.08 -12.34
CA PRO A 99 10.08 -11.10 -11.30
C PRO A 99 11.40 -10.94 -10.54
N ALA A 100 12.47 -10.53 -11.23
CA ALA A 100 13.78 -10.27 -10.62
C ALA A 100 13.77 -9.14 -9.57
N HIS A 101 12.78 -8.27 -9.64
CA HIS A 101 12.57 -7.15 -8.72
C HIS A 101 11.47 -7.40 -7.68
N ASN A 102 10.92 -8.61 -7.61
CA ASN A 102 9.84 -8.98 -6.69
C ASN A 102 10.05 -10.40 -6.15
N GLN A 103 11.23 -10.62 -5.57
CA GLN A 103 11.67 -11.95 -5.10
C GLN A 103 11.09 -12.34 -3.74
N PHE A 104 10.87 -11.36 -2.85
CA PHE A 104 10.36 -11.60 -1.50
C PHE A 104 8.83 -11.59 -1.47
N GLN A 105 8.20 -10.71 -2.24
CA GLN A 105 6.75 -10.64 -2.32
C GLN A 105 6.29 -10.13 -3.69
N LYS A 106 5.44 -10.90 -4.38
CA LYS A 106 4.84 -10.50 -5.65
C LYS A 106 3.77 -9.44 -5.39
N PRO A 107 3.91 -8.23 -5.94
CA PRO A 107 2.91 -7.16 -5.75
C PRO A 107 1.73 -7.33 -6.69
N VAL A 108 0.64 -6.60 -6.43
CA VAL A 108 -0.43 -6.37 -7.40
C VAL A 108 -0.03 -5.21 -8.31
N PRO A 109 0.08 -5.43 -9.64
CA PRO A 109 0.32 -4.36 -10.59
C PRO A 109 -0.80 -3.32 -10.58
N GLN A 110 -0.45 -2.03 -10.64
CA GLN A 110 -1.46 -0.97 -10.68
C GLN A 110 -1.46 -0.25 -12.04
N PHE A 111 -2.62 -0.22 -12.69
CA PHE A 111 -2.87 0.48 -13.95
C PHE A 111 -3.37 1.90 -13.72
N LEU A 112 -2.90 2.86 -14.52
CA LEU A 112 -3.44 4.22 -14.60
C LEU A 112 -3.79 4.56 -16.05
N GLY A 113 -5.06 4.63 -16.34
CA GLY A 113 -5.61 4.97 -17.65
C GLY A 113 -7.13 5.02 -17.63
N ASN A 114 -7.74 5.34 -18.76
CA ASN A 114 -9.18 5.41 -18.96
C ASN A 114 -9.63 4.83 -20.31
N SER A 115 -8.78 4.03 -20.96
CA SER A 115 -9.17 3.35 -22.21
C SER A 115 -8.91 1.85 -22.13
N ILE A 116 -9.79 1.09 -22.74
CA ILE A 116 -9.74 -0.37 -22.81
C ILE A 116 -8.46 -0.81 -23.55
N ASP A 117 -8.10 -0.18 -24.66
CA ASP A 117 -6.88 -0.51 -25.43
C ASP A 117 -5.61 -0.35 -24.57
N SER A 118 -5.55 0.73 -23.77
CA SER A 118 -4.43 0.94 -22.84
C SER A 118 -4.41 -0.12 -21.74
N PHE A 119 -5.57 -0.53 -21.24
CA PHE A 119 -5.67 -1.59 -20.25
C PHE A 119 -5.22 -2.93 -20.84
N LYS A 120 -5.70 -3.32 -22.02
CA LYS A 120 -5.32 -4.58 -22.68
C LYS A 120 -3.82 -4.71 -22.90
N ARG A 121 -3.17 -3.62 -23.29
CA ARG A 121 -1.71 -3.60 -23.40
C ARG A 121 -1.02 -3.82 -22.04
N PHE A 122 -1.54 -3.21 -20.98
CA PHE A 122 -1.04 -3.42 -19.63
C PHE A 122 -1.33 -4.84 -19.13
N GLU A 123 -2.52 -5.36 -19.40
CA GLU A 123 -2.93 -6.74 -19.09
C GLU A 123 -1.98 -7.76 -19.74
N SER A 124 -1.68 -7.59 -21.02
CA SER A 124 -0.73 -8.47 -21.75
C SER A 124 0.62 -8.53 -21.05
N LEU A 125 1.16 -7.36 -20.67
CA LEU A 125 2.42 -7.30 -19.90
C LEU A 125 2.31 -8.01 -18.55
N CYS A 126 1.18 -7.88 -17.86
CA CYS A 126 0.96 -8.54 -16.58
C CYS A 126 0.89 -10.07 -16.73
N LEU A 127 0.18 -10.55 -17.74
CA LEU A 127 0.07 -11.99 -18.05
C LEU A 127 1.43 -12.59 -18.43
N GLU A 128 2.24 -11.88 -19.22
CA GLU A 128 3.62 -12.28 -19.56
C GLU A 128 4.52 -12.44 -18.32
N GLN A 129 4.21 -11.77 -17.21
CA GLN A 129 4.92 -11.85 -15.94
C GLN A 129 4.17 -12.71 -14.90
N ASP A 130 3.22 -13.55 -15.33
CA ASP A 130 2.41 -14.46 -14.50
C ASP A 130 1.61 -13.77 -13.38
N TYR A 131 1.20 -12.51 -13.56
CA TYR A 131 0.28 -11.87 -12.65
C TYR A 131 -1.16 -12.38 -12.85
N SER A 132 -1.86 -12.60 -11.74
CA SER A 132 -3.27 -13.06 -11.72
C SER A 132 -4.24 -11.99 -11.23
N GLU A 133 -3.74 -10.87 -10.73
CA GLU A 133 -4.53 -9.75 -10.23
C GLU A 133 -3.94 -8.42 -10.70
N VAL A 134 -4.81 -7.44 -10.96
CA VAL A 134 -4.45 -6.05 -11.31
C VAL A 134 -5.32 -5.09 -10.51
N ASN A 135 -4.76 -3.95 -10.17
CA ASN A 135 -5.48 -2.86 -9.52
C ASN A 135 -5.63 -1.66 -10.46
N ILE A 136 -6.84 -1.09 -10.55
CA ILE A 136 -7.10 0.11 -11.34
C ILE A 136 -7.00 1.34 -10.44
N ASN A 137 -6.17 2.31 -10.82
CA ASN A 137 -6.02 3.57 -10.10
C ASN A 137 -7.10 4.57 -10.53
N MET A 138 -8.08 4.79 -9.67
CA MET A 138 -9.09 5.84 -9.76
C MET A 138 -8.95 6.84 -8.59
N GLY A 139 -7.72 7.03 -8.08
CA GLY A 139 -7.49 7.84 -6.88
C GLY A 139 -6.35 8.85 -6.96
N CYS A 140 -5.49 8.82 -7.99
CA CYS A 140 -4.40 9.77 -8.15
C CYS A 140 -4.96 11.19 -8.37
N PRO A 141 -4.63 12.17 -7.48
CA PRO A 141 -5.28 13.48 -7.50
C PRO A 141 -4.47 14.57 -8.23
N PHE A 142 -3.32 14.22 -8.81
CA PHE A 142 -2.44 15.22 -9.41
C PHE A 142 -3.08 15.86 -10.65
N PRO A 143 -3.02 17.19 -10.81
CA PRO A 143 -3.67 17.92 -11.93
C PRO A 143 -3.30 17.40 -13.32
N MET A 144 -2.03 16.99 -13.53
CA MET A 144 -1.58 16.39 -14.80
C MET A 144 -2.22 15.02 -15.10
N VAL A 145 -2.80 14.37 -14.09
CA VAL A 145 -3.51 13.09 -14.19
C VAL A 145 -5.00 13.36 -14.34
N THR A 146 -5.59 14.13 -13.40
CA THR A 146 -7.02 14.38 -13.37
C THR A 146 -7.51 15.20 -14.55
N GLY A 147 -6.71 16.14 -15.08
CA GLY A 147 -7.03 16.90 -16.30
C GLY A 147 -7.18 16.06 -17.57
N LYS A 148 -6.70 14.80 -17.54
CA LYS A 148 -6.89 13.81 -18.62
C LYS A 148 -7.99 12.79 -18.30
N ARG A 149 -8.79 13.02 -17.27
CA ARG A 149 -9.76 12.08 -16.69
C ARG A 149 -9.13 10.74 -16.29
N PHE A 150 -7.86 10.77 -15.81
CA PHE A 150 -7.21 9.62 -15.20
C PHE A 150 -7.26 9.72 -13.68
N GLY A 151 -7.01 8.59 -12.99
CA GLY A 151 -7.00 8.57 -11.54
C GLY A 151 -8.30 9.09 -10.94
N ALA A 152 -8.24 10.05 -10.00
CA ALA A 152 -9.44 10.61 -9.40
C ALA A 152 -10.31 11.39 -10.42
N GLY A 153 -9.71 11.88 -11.52
CA GLY A 153 -10.44 12.67 -12.53
C GLY A 153 -11.56 11.92 -13.24
N ILE A 154 -11.51 10.59 -13.33
CA ILE A 154 -12.57 9.81 -13.97
C ILE A 154 -13.84 9.73 -13.08
N LEU A 155 -13.69 9.90 -11.75
CA LEU A 155 -14.79 9.72 -10.80
C LEU A 155 -15.96 10.71 -11.00
N ALA A 156 -15.68 11.89 -11.57
CA ALA A 156 -16.71 12.86 -11.95
C ALA A 156 -17.46 12.47 -13.22
N HIS A 157 -17.16 11.33 -13.82
CA HIS A 157 -17.73 10.83 -15.08
C HIS A 157 -18.20 9.37 -14.94
N PRO A 158 -19.29 9.09 -14.19
CA PRO A 158 -19.76 7.73 -13.91
C PRO A 158 -19.96 6.86 -15.15
N ALA A 159 -20.47 7.43 -16.24
CA ALA A 159 -20.64 6.71 -17.51
C ALA A 159 -19.30 6.22 -18.11
N GLU A 160 -18.22 7.00 -17.98
CA GLU A 160 -16.89 6.59 -18.43
C GLU A 160 -16.31 5.49 -17.52
N VAL A 161 -16.61 5.54 -16.21
CA VAL A 161 -16.23 4.46 -15.28
C VAL A 161 -16.94 3.16 -15.63
N ALA A 162 -18.26 3.21 -15.89
CA ALA A 162 -19.04 2.05 -16.30
C ALA A 162 -18.48 1.45 -17.60
N GLN A 163 -18.32 2.26 -18.64
CA GLN A 163 -17.78 1.82 -19.93
C GLN A 163 -16.39 1.18 -19.80
N LEU A 164 -15.51 1.76 -18.98
CA LEU A 164 -14.17 1.22 -18.75
C LEU A 164 -14.24 -0.14 -18.06
N LEU A 165 -15.02 -0.28 -16.99
CA LEU A 165 -15.13 -1.52 -16.23
C LEU A 165 -15.82 -2.61 -17.05
N GLU A 166 -16.95 -2.32 -17.71
CA GLU A 166 -17.64 -3.26 -18.60
C GLU A 166 -16.69 -3.78 -19.69
N GLY A 167 -15.94 -2.86 -20.33
CA GLY A 167 -14.98 -3.25 -21.35
C GLY A 167 -13.80 -4.07 -20.83
N ILE A 168 -13.35 -3.84 -19.60
CA ILE A 168 -12.33 -4.67 -18.97
C ILE A 168 -12.87 -6.06 -18.68
N PHE A 169 -14.06 -6.15 -18.06
CA PHE A 169 -14.65 -7.43 -17.66
C PHE A 169 -15.23 -8.24 -18.82
N SER A 170 -15.29 -7.69 -20.04
CA SER A 170 -15.79 -8.42 -21.21
C SER A 170 -14.95 -9.65 -21.57
N ASP A 171 -13.64 -9.62 -21.32
CA ASP A 171 -12.73 -10.70 -21.72
C ASP A 171 -11.47 -10.87 -20.83
N THR A 172 -11.32 -10.09 -19.74
CA THR A 172 -10.18 -10.28 -18.83
C THR A 172 -10.25 -11.60 -18.07
N THR A 173 -9.10 -12.24 -17.91
CA THR A 173 -8.93 -13.41 -17.03
C THR A 173 -8.31 -13.04 -15.68
N LEU A 174 -7.90 -11.78 -15.51
CA LEU A 174 -7.29 -11.30 -14.29
C LEU A 174 -8.37 -10.92 -13.25
N LYS A 175 -8.05 -11.09 -11.99
CA LYS A 175 -8.80 -10.47 -10.90
C LYS A 175 -8.58 -8.97 -10.92
N ILE A 176 -9.65 -8.20 -10.85
CA ILE A 176 -9.59 -6.75 -10.93
C ILE A 176 -10.02 -6.15 -9.60
N SER A 177 -9.18 -5.30 -9.04
CA SER A 177 -9.50 -4.45 -7.90
C SER A 177 -9.43 -2.96 -8.27
N VAL A 178 -10.12 -2.11 -7.54
CA VAL A 178 -10.14 -0.66 -7.78
C VAL A 178 -9.59 0.06 -6.56
N LYS A 179 -8.69 1.05 -6.78
CA LYS A 179 -8.30 2.00 -5.73
C LYS A 179 -8.78 3.39 -6.10
N CYS A 180 -9.73 3.93 -5.32
CA CYS A 180 -10.41 5.18 -5.63
C CYS A 180 -10.41 6.16 -4.45
N ARG A 181 -10.95 7.35 -4.73
CA ARG A 181 -11.38 8.36 -3.75
C ARG A 181 -12.92 8.43 -3.71
N LEU A 182 -13.47 9.26 -2.82
CA LEU A 182 -14.93 9.49 -2.72
C LEU A 182 -15.49 10.41 -3.83
N GLY A 183 -14.68 10.73 -4.82
CA GLY A 183 -15.01 11.57 -5.93
C GLY A 183 -13.83 12.44 -6.34
N GLN A 184 -14.01 13.24 -7.42
CA GLN A 184 -13.05 14.25 -7.87
C GLN A 184 -13.38 15.62 -7.27
N GLU A 185 -14.64 16.04 -7.37
CA GLU A 185 -15.14 17.37 -7.03
C GLU A 185 -15.93 17.34 -5.71
N ASN A 186 -16.78 16.33 -5.53
CA ASN A 186 -17.70 16.18 -4.42
C ASN A 186 -17.78 14.74 -3.93
N VAL A 187 -18.00 14.56 -2.64
CA VAL A 187 -18.20 13.26 -2.00
C VAL A 187 -19.47 12.55 -2.50
N SER A 188 -20.49 13.33 -2.93
CA SER A 188 -21.75 12.79 -3.47
C SER A 188 -21.58 12.04 -4.79
N GLU A 189 -20.50 12.30 -5.54
CA GLU A 189 -20.16 11.55 -6.77
C GLU A 189 -20.02 10.04 -6.48
N PHE A 190 -19.55 9.69 -5.29
CA PHE A 190 -19.39 8.28 -4.94
C PHE A 190 -20.70 7.49 -4.93
N LYS A 191 -21.82 8.16 -4.61
CA LYS A 191 -23.15 7.55 -4.62
C LYS A 191 -23.52 7.01 -6.02
N GLU A 192 -23.11 7.72 -7.08
CA GLU A 192 -23.37 7.32 -8.45
C GLU A 192 -22.45 6.19 -8.92
N LEU A 193 -21.29 6.05 -8.27
CA LEU A 193 -20.32 4.98 -8.58
C LEU A 193 -20.66 3.65 -7.90
N ILE A 194 -21.39 3.65 -6.79
CA ILE A 194 -21.75 2.42 -6.06
C ILE A 194 -22.44 1.39 -6.96
N PRO A 195 -23.54 1.70 -7.69
CA PRO A 195 -24.16 0.73 -8.56
C PRO A 195 -23.24 0.23 -9.66
N ILE A 196 -22.38 1.09 -10.20
CA ILE A 196 -21.40 0.72 -11.24
C ILE A 196 -20.38 -0.30 -10.71
N PHE A 197 -19.84 -0.03 -9.50
CA PHE A 197 -18.93 -0.98 -8.88
C PHE A 197 -19.62 -2.31 -8.52
N ASN A 198 -20.88 -2.28 -8.09
CA ASN A 198 -21.63 -3.46 -7.73
C ASN A 198 -22.06 -4.32 -8.95
N ASP A 199 -22.05 -3.75 -10.16
CA ASP A 199 -22.47 -4.44 -11.38
C ASP A 199 -21.36 -5.30 -12.02
N VAL A 200 -20.13 -5.19 -11.54
CA VAL A 200 -18.97 -5.93 -12.04
C VAL A 200 -18.29 -6.74 -10.93
N PRO A 201 -17.66 -7.90 -11.20
CA PRO A 201 -17.10 -8.78 -10.18
C PRO A 201 -15.71 -8.31 -9.69
N LEU A 202 -15.66 -7.20 -8.97
CA LEU A 202 -14.41 -6.70 -8.38
C LEU A 202 -13.92 -7.62 -7.26
N GLU A 203 -12.61 -7.86 -7.21
CA GLU A 203 -11.95 -8.58 -6.10
C GLU A 203 -12.04 -7.79 -4.78
N GLU A 204 -11.85 -6.47 -4.85
CA GLU A 204 -11.97 -5.54 -3.73
C GLU A 204 -12.00 -4.09 -4.20
N ILE A 205 -12.46 -3.20 -3.32
CA ILE A 205 -12.45 -1.74 -3.52
C ILE A 205 -11.67 -1.08 -2.39
N ILE A 206 -10.59 -0.39 -2.74
CA ILE A 206 -9.74 0.34 -1.78
C ILE A 206 -10.13 1.81 -1.83
N ILE A 207 -10.65 2.35 -0.73
CA ILE A 207 -11.20 3.70 -0.69
C ILE A 207 -10.32 4.62 0.16
N HIS A 208 -9.89 5.73 -0.45
CA HIS A 208 -9.30 6.85 0.27
C HIS A 208 -10.37 7.93 0.49
N PRO A 209 -10.82 8.18 1.73
CA PRO A 209 -11.98 9.05 2.00
C PRO A 209 -11.64 10.54 1.94
N ARG A 210 -11.09 10.98 0.83
CA ARG A 210 -10.93 12.37 0.35
C ARG A 210 -11.42 12.45 -1.09
N ILE A 211 -11.75 13.64 -1.55
CA ILE A 211 -11.99 13.91 -2.98
C ILE A 211 -10.68 14.29 -3.68
N GLY A 212 -10.65 14.21 -5.02
CA GLY A 212 -9.46 14.51 -5.82
C GLY A 212 -8.93 15.93 -5.59
N LYS A 213 -9.79 16.94 -5.56
CA LYS A 213 -9.43 18.34 -5.30
C LYS A 213 -8.68 18.57 -3.98
N GLN A 214 -8.96 17.78 -2.95
CA GLN A 214 -8.26 17.91 -1.68
C GLN A 214 -6.79 17.46 -1.76
N GLN A 215 -6.43 16.66 -2.77
CA GLN A 215 -5.11 16.01 -2.83
C GLN A 215 -4.79 15.27 -1.52
N TYR A 216 -3.84 15.81 -0.74
CA TYR A 216 -3.46 15.27 0.58
C TYR A 216 -3.71 16.29 1.70
N LYS A 217 -4.52 17.33 1.43
CA LYS A 217 -4.86 18.40 2.37
C LYS A 217 -6.27 18.20 2.93
N GLY A 218 -6.54 18.85 4.06
CA GLY A 218 -7.84 18.75 4.72
C GLY A 218 -8.08 17.40 5.40
N GLU A 219 -9.25 17.28 6.00
CA GLU A 219 -9.65 16.11 6.77
C GLU A 219 -10.17 14.98 5.87
N LEU A 220 -10.09 13.76 6.40
CA LEU A 220 -10.73 12.59 5.81
C LEU A 220 -12.23 12.61 6.10
N ASP A 221 -13.06 12.36 5.11
CA ASP A 221 -14.50 12.18 5.32
C ASP A 221 -14.81 10.73 5.70
N THR A 222 -14.45 10.39 6.94
CA THR A 222 -14.70 9.05 7.50
C THR A 222 -16.18 8.76 7.69
N VAL A 223 -17.01 9.81 7.86
CA VAL A 223 -18.47 9.68 7.95
C VAL A 223 -19.06 9.24 6.61
N ALA A 224 -18.62 9.86 5.51
CA ALA A 224 -19.03 9.42 4.18
C ALA A 224 -18.53 8.00 3.87
N PHE A 225 -17.29 7.67 4.27
CA PHE A 225 -16.78 6.31 4.14
C PHE A 225 -17.69 5.31 4.88
N ALA A 226 -18.02 5.57 6.15
CA ALA A 226 -18.89 4.72 6.95
C ALA A 226 -20.30 4.57 6.36
N ARG A 227 -20.78 5.62 5.67
CA ARG A 227 -22.07 5.61 4.97
C ARG A 227 -22.05 4.78 3.70
N TYR A 228 -20.99 4.84 2.91
CA TYR A 228 -20.94 4.24 1.57
C TYR A 228 -20.35 2.84 1.56
N ALA A 229 -19.38 2.54 2.40
CA ALA A 229 -18.73 1.23 2.41
C ALA A 229 -19.72 0.06 2.57
N PRO A 230 -20.75 0.11 3.44
CA PRO A 230 -21.73 -0.97 3.58
C PRO A 230 -22.66 -1.16 2.37
N GLN A 231 -22.69 -0.21 1.42
CA GLN A 231 -23.51 -0.30 0.20
C GLN A 231 -22.80 -1.04 -0.93
N LEU A 232 -21.50 -1.30 -0.78
CA LEU A 232 -20.71 -2.09 -1.72
C LEU A 232 -20.84 -3.57 -1.39
N ILE A 233 -21.05 -4.41 -2.42
CA ILE A 233 -21.16 -5.87 -2.26
C ILE A 233 -19.78 -6.55 -2.17
N HIS A 234 -18.73 -5.84 -2.59
CA HIS A 234 -17.36 -6.34 -2.61
C HIS A 234 -16.65 -6.07 -1.28
N PRO A 235 -15.57 -6.81 -0.98
CA PRO A 235 -14.70 -6.47 0.13
C PRO A 235 -14.17 -5.05 0.01
N VAL A 236 -14.25 -4.28 1.10
CA VAL A 236 -13.77 -2.90 1.16
C VAL A 236 -12.50 -2.82 1.98
N CYS A 237 -11.50 -2.10 1.45
CA CYS A 237 -10.26 -1.77 2.14
C CYS A 237 -10.22 -0.26 2.43
N TYR A 238 -10.00 0.11 3.69
CA TYR A 238 -9.82 1.51 4.08
C TYR A 238 -8.39 1.97 3.82
N ASN A 239 -8.23 3.13 3.20
CA ASN A 239 -6.93 3.76 2.99
C ASN A 239 -6.96 5.26 3.35
N GLY A 240 -6.52 5.62 4.53
CA GLY A 240 -6.46 7.05 4.94
C GLY A 240 -5.60 7.23 6.18
N ASP A 241 -4.86 8.29 6.28
CA ASP A 241 -4.02 8.82 7.37
C ASP A 241 -3.84 7.94 8.64
N MET A 242 -3.51 6.67 8.45
CA MET A 242 -3.17 5.73 9.51
C MET A 242 -1.68 5.87 9.81
N LEU A 243 -1.35 6.56 10.89
CA LEU A 243 0.02 6.84 11.32
C LEU A 243 0.40 6.06 12.58
N THR A 244 -0.60 5.64 13.35
CA THR A 244 -0.46 4.93 14.63
C THR A 244 -1.45 3.78 14.73
N VAL A 245 -1.24 2.88 15.69
CA VAL A 245 -2.19 1.81 16.03
C VAL A 245 -3.56 2.42 16.42
N ALA A 246 -3.58 3.50 17.20
CA ALA A 246 -4.81 4.18 17.61
C ALA A 246 -5.63 4.73 16.42
N ASP A 247 -4.98 5.09 15.30
CA ASP A 247 -5.70 5.49 14.09
C ASP A 247 -6.48 4.31 13.49
N VAL A 248 -5.86 3.13 13.47
CA VAL A 248 -6.49 1.89 13.00
C VAL A 248 -7.65 1.48 13.91
N GLU A 249 -7.45 1.55 15.24
CA GLU A 249 -8.50 1.28 16.24
C GLU A 249 -9.73 2.19 16.03
N ARG A 250 -9.52 3.49 15.82
CA ARG A 250 -10.62 4.43 15.55
C ARG A 250 -11.43 4.08 14.31
N ILE A 251 -10.75 3.68 13.23
CA ILE A 251 -11.43 3.28 11.98
C ILE A 251 -12.17 1.97 12.18
N HIS A 252 -11.58 1.03 12.88
CA HIS A 252 -12.21 -0.25 13.17
C HIS A 252 -13.49 -0.08 14.03
N VAL A 253 -13.46 0.81 15.03
CA VAL A 253 -14.67 1.15 15.83
C VAL A 253 -15.75 1.79 14.96
N LEU A 254 -15.36 2.67 14.02
CA LEU A 254 -16.30 3.36 13.15
C LEU A 254 -16.95 2.44 12.10
N VAL A 255 -16.19 1.46 11.57
CA VAL A 255 -16.62 0.56 10.49
C VAL A 255 -16.12 -0.87 10.78
N PRO A 256 -16.70 -1.57 11.77
CA PRO A 256 -16.20 -2.88 12.25
C PRO A 256 -16.19 -3.97 11.18
N GLN A 257 -17.05 -3.86 10.15
CA GLN A 257 -17.11 -4.81 9.05
C GLN A 257 -15.91 -4.71 8.08
N VAL A 258 -15.13 -3.62 8.15
CA VAL A 258 -13.93 -3.45 7.31
C VAL A 258 -12.73 -4.09 8.01
N ASN A 259 -12.29 -5.21 7.46
CA ASN A 259 -11.17 -6.00 7.98
C ASN A 259 -9.90 -5.88 7.11
N ARG A 260 -9.85 -4.89 6.24
CA ARG A 260 -8.72 -4.61 5.33
C ARG A 260 -8.33 -3.15 5.44
N ILE A 261 -7.04 -2.91 5.63
CA ILE A 261 -6.49 -1.55 5.68
C ILE A 261 -5.28 -1.44 4.75
N MET A 262 -5.11 -0.28 4.13
CA MET A 262 -3.95 0.02 3.30
C MET A 262 -3.22 1.23 3.87
N ILE A 263 -1.96 1.06 4.23
CA ILE A 263 -1.13 2.09 4.85
C ILE A 263 -0.11 2.60 3.84
N GLY A 264 0.01 3.91 3.72
CA GLY A 264 1.01 4.57 2.87
C GLY A 264 2.01 5.34 3.71
N ARG A 265 1.76 6.63 3.90
CA ARG A 265 2.64 7.57 4.61
C ARG A 265 2.99 7.14 6.03
N GLY A 266 2.10 6.41 6.71
CA GLY A 266 2.35 5.89 8.05
C GLY A 266 3.59 4.98 8.10
N ILE A 267 3.75 4.09 7.13
CA ILE A 267 4.93 3.20 7.03
C ILE A 267 6.21 3.99 6.74
N LEU A 268 6.14 5.07 5.95
CA LEU A 268 7.29 5.94 5.68
C LEU A 268 7.70 6.76 6.91
N GLN A 269 6.74 7.10 7.78
CA GLN A 269 6.97 7.83 9.01
C GLN A 269 7.41 6.90 10.15
N ASN A 270 6.80 5.73 10.26
CA ASN A 270 7.12 4.69 11.23
C ASN A 270 7.26 3.33 10.53
N PRO A 271 8.47 2.91 10.15
CA PRO A 271 8.70 1.60 9.53
C PRO A 271 8.22 0.42 10.37
N PHE A 272 8.12 0.59 11.69
CA PHE A 272 7.69 -0.47 12.61
C PHE A 272 6.18 -0.50 12.87
N LEU A 273 5.40 0.40 12.26
CA LEU A 273 3.94 0.43 12.43
C LEU A 273 3.28 -0.92 12.09
N LEU A 274 3.81 -1.64 11.09
CA LEU A 274 3.33 -2.99 10.77
C LEU A 274 3.56 -3.98 11.92
N ALA A 275 4.76 -3.94 12.53
CA ALA A 275 5.09 -4.79 13.67
C ALA A 275 4.23 -4.44 14.91
N GLU A 276 3.99 -3.16 15.15
CA GLU A 276 3.11 -2.66 16.22
C GLU A 276 1.66 -3.16 16.04
N LEU A 277 1.11 -3.08 14.82
CA LEU A 277 -0.21 -3.61 14.49
C LEU A 277 -0.30 -5.13 14.63
N ARG A 278 0.79 -5.85 14.39
CA ARG A 278 0.93 -7.30 14.60
C ARG A 278 1.32 -7.67 16.03
N GLN A 279 1.36 -6.69 16.96
CA GLN A 279 1.72 -6.86 18.36
C GLN A 279 3.07 -7.58 18.54
N GLN A 280 4.02 -7.33 17.64
CA GLN A 280 5.37 -7.86 17.74
C GLN A 280 6.18 -6.99 18.72
N ASP A 281 6.66 -7.60 19.78
CA ASP A 281 7.52 -6.94 20.76
C ASP A 281 8.97 -6.94 20.24
N LEU A 282 9.37 -5.83 19.64
CA LEU A 282 10.72 -5.64 19.12
C LEU A 282 11.54 -4.79 20.08
N SER A 283 12.63 -5.35 20.59
CA SER A 283 13.62 -4.61 21.37
C SER A 283 14.25 -3.47 20.55
N LEU A 284 14.77 -2.46 21.23
CA LEU A 284 15.46 -1.35 20.57
C LEU A 284 16.64 -1.84 19.71
N ALA A 285 17.40 -2.81 20.20
CA ALA A 285 18.53 -3.40 19.48
C ALA A 285 18.09 -4.09 18.16
N GLU A 286 16.95 -4.78 18.18
CA GLU A 286 16.37 -5.38 16.96
C GLU A 286 15.93 -4.30 15.98
N LYS A 287 15.23 -3.25 16.44
CA LYS A 287 14.80 -2.13 15.60
C LYS A 287 15.98 -1.44 14.92
N ILE A 288 17.07 -1.20 15.65
CA ILE A 288 18.31 -0.63 15.10
C ILE A 288 18.93 -1.52 14.03
N LYS A 289 19.04 -2.83 14.30
CA LYS A 289 19.57 -3.81 13.34
C LYS A 289 18.71 -3.88 12.08
N MET A 290 17.41 -3.90 12.23
CA MET A 290 16.44 -3.94 11.12
C MET A 290 16.54 -2.67 10.27
N LEU A 291 16.54 -1.48 10.86
CA LEU A 291 16.69 -0.21 10.15
C LEU A 291 18.03 -0.11 9.41
N ARG A 292 19.13 -0.54 10.05
CA ARG A 292 20.44 -0.54 9.43
C ARG A 292 20.46 -1.41 8.17
N ASN A 293 19.96 -2.64 8.26
CA ASN A 293 19.90 -3.58 7.15
C ASN A 293 18.96 -3.08 6.04
N PHE A 294 17.82 -2.51 6.42
CA PHE A 294 16.88 -1.89 5.49
C PHE A 294 17.54 -0.78 4.68
N HIS A 295 18.26 0.15 5.34
CA HIS A 295 18.94 1.24 4.64
C HIS A 295 20.10 0.76 3.76
N LEU A 296 20.88 -0.23 4.21
CA LEU A 296 21.91 -0.86 3.36
C LEU A 296 21.28 -1.47 2.10
N SER A 297 20.19 -2.21 2.26
CA SER A 297 19.47 -2.82 1.14
C SER A 297 18.89 -1.76 0.18
N LEU A 298 18.31 -0.68 0.71
CA LEU A 298 17.83 0.45 -0.11
C LEU A 298 18.96 1.07 -0.94
N ILE A 299 20.13 1.28 -0.35
CA ILE A 299 21.29 1.85 -1.02
C ILE A 299 21.76 0.92 -2.15
N GLU A 300 21.98 -0.36 -1.85
CA GLU A 300 22.49 -1.33 -2.84
C GLU A 300 21.52 -1.52 -4.02
N ARG A 301 20.22 -1.68 -3.76
CA ARG A 301 19.24 -1.78 -4.84
C ARG A 301 19.08 -0.47 -5.62
N SER A 302 19.21 0.67 -4.96
CA SER A 302 19.15 1.97 -5.63
C SER A 302 20.32 2.18 -6.60
N LYS A 303 21.52 1.68 -6.29
CA LYS A 303 22.67 1.71 -7.20
C LYS A 303 22.42 0.94 -8.51
N GLN A 304 21.56 -0.07 -8.49
CA GLN A 304 21.18 -0.82 -9.70
C GLN A 304 20.27 -0.01 -10.63
N LYS A 305 19.46 0.89 -10.09
CA LYS A 305 18.47 1.68 -10.84
C LYS A 305 18.96 3.05 -11.25
N TYR A 306 19.78 3.68 -10.43
CA TYR A 306 20.18 5.09 -10.60
C TYR A 306 21.68 5.22 -10.86
N SER A 307 22.04 6.03 -11.85
CA SER A 307 23.42 6.40 -12.13
C SER A 307 23.77 7.69 -11.38
N GLY A 308 24.83 7.64 -10.59
CA GLY A 308 25.40 8.79 -9.86
C GLY A 308 24.67 9.14 -8.56
N ASP A 309 25.42 9.74 -7.64
CA ASP A 309 24.99 10.05 -6.27
C ASP A 309 23.78 10.99 -6.19
N LEU A 310 23.67 11.94 -7.11
CA LEU A 310 22.65 12.99 -7.04
C LEU A 310 21.22 12.44 -7.08
N HIS A 311 20.96 11.47 -7.96
CA HIS A 311 19.63 10.85 -8.08
C HIS A 311 19.29 10.00 -6.86
N LEU A 312 20.28 9.28 -6.35
CA LEU A 312 20.16 8.50 -5.10
C LEU A 312 19.85 9.38 -3.92
N LEU A 313 20.62 10.46 -3.75
CA LEU A 313 20.45 11.39 -2.63
C LEU A 313 19.07 12.07 -2.65
N LYS A 314 18.58 12.46 -3.83
CA LYS A 314 17.25 13.06 -3.97
C LYS A 314 16.14 12.10 -3.56
N ARG A 315 16.25 10.81 -3.93
CA ARG A 315 15.33 9.77 -3.50
C ARG A 315 15.34 9.60 -1.98
N PHE A 316 16.54 9.54 -1.37
CA PHE A 316 16.66 9.39 0.07
C PHE A 316 16.20 10.65 0.81
N GLU A 317 16.45 11.84 0.27
CA GLU A 317 15.90 13.08 0.81
C GLU A 317 14.37 13.03 0.91
N GLU A 318 13.70 12.55 -0.15
CA GLU A 318 12.25 12.41 -0.16
C GLU A 318 11.78 11.41 0.90
N LEU A 319 12.40 10.23 1.00
CA LEU A 319 12.08 9.23 2.02
C LEU A 319 12.24 9.80 3.44
N TRP A 320 13.37 10.47 3.69
CA TRP A 320 13.66 11.08 4.99
C TRP A 320 12.73 12.24 5.35
N SER A 321 12.12 12.91 4.37
CA SER A 321 11.13 13.95 4.63
C SER A 321 9.91 13.39 5.37
N TYR A 322 9.49 12.15 5.05
CA TYR A 322 8.41 11.46 5.75
C TYR A 322 8.88 10.94 7.12
N TYR A 323 10.01 10.27 7.18
CA TYR A 323 10.56 9.75 8.44
C TYR A 323 10.73 10.86 9.49
N ALA A 324 11.13 12.04 9.05
CA ALA A 324 11.29 13.21 9.92
C ALA A 324 9.98 13.72 10.56
N LEU A 325 8.82 13.37 10.01
CA LEU A 325 7.52 13.75 10.57
C LEU A 325 7.07 12.84 11.71
N GLY A 326 7.45 11.57 11.67
CA GLY A 326 7.04 10.56 12.66
C GLY A 326 8.02 10.36 13.83
N ASN A 327 9.21 10.96 13.78
CA ASN A 327 10.26 10.64 14.75
C ASN A 327 10.80 11.89 15.45
N GLU A 328 10.98 11.80 16.76
CA GLU A 328 11.66 12.83 17.55
C GLU A 328 13.11 13.00 17.06
N GLY A 329 13.55 14.24 16.91
CA GLY A 329 14.86 14.52 16.31
C GLY A 329 14.96 14.33 14.80
N GLY A 330 13.98 13.70 14.14
CA GLY A 330 13.97 13.41 12.71
C GLY A 330 14.18 14.63 11.83
N ARG A 331 13.65 15.80 12.21
CA ARG A 331 13.88 17.07 11.50
C ARG A 331 15.36 17.49 11.47
N LYS A 332 16.12 17.18 12.53
CA LYS A 332 17.57 17.48 12.60
C LYS A 332 18.32 16.58 11.62
N ILE A 333 17.99 15.29 11.61
CA ILE A 333 18.57 14.30 10.68
C ILE A 333 18.25 14.71 9.24
N TYR A 334 17.00 15.01 8.93
CA TYR A 334 16.57 15.44 7.59
C TYR A 334 17.34 16.67 7.08
N LYS A 335 17.58 17.67 7.96
CA LYS A 335 18.43 18.83 7.60
C LYS A 335 19.88 18.44 7.27
N GLN A 336 20.40 17.37 7.87
CA GLN A 336 21.74 16.85 7.55
C GLN A 336 21.74 16.08 6.23
N VAL A 337 20.71 15.24 6.00
CA VAL A 337 20.51 14.50 4.74
C VAL A 337 20.47 15.46 3.55
N LYS A 338 19.72 16.56 3.66
CA LYS A 338 19.66 17.61 2.61
C LYS A 338 21.00 18.24 2.25
N LYS A 339 21.97 18.20 3.12
CA LYS A 339 23.32 18.76 2.90
C LYS A 339 24.30 17.73 2.31
N CYS A 340 23.90 16.47 2.21
CA CYS A 340 24.74 15.44 1.61
C CYS A 340 24.83 15.65 0.11
N ASN A 341 26.05 15.68 -0.41
CA ASN A 341 26.34 15.78 -1.83
C ASN A 341 27.08 14.54 -2.37
N THR A 342 27.37 13.58 -1.51
CA THR A 342 27.90 12.25 -1.88
C THR A 342 27.21 11.17 -1.07
N LEU A 343 27.15 9.97 -1.63
CA LEU A 343 26.56 8.80 -0.96
C LEU A 343 27.30 8.48 0.34
N ALA A 344 28.62 8.56 0.35
CA ALA A 344 29.43 8.33 1.56
C ALA A 344 29.07 9.27 2.72
N LYS A 345 28.80 10.56 2.43
CA LYS A 345 28.33 11.50 3.46
C LYS A 345 26.94 11.14 3.97
N TYR A 346 26.04 10.72 3.07
CA TYR A 346 24.72 10.26 3.42
C TYR A 346 24.80 9.03 4.36
N GLU A 347 25.57 8.01 3.97
CA GLU A 347 25.77 6.79 4.78
C GLU A 347 26.29 7.15 6.19
N GLY A 348 27.28 8.05 6.29
CA GLY A 348 27.80 8.52 7.57
C GLY A 348 26.74 9.19 8.46
N VAL A 349 25.88 10.05 7.86
CA VAL A 349 24.79 10.72 8.58
C VAL A 349 23.76 9.71 9.08
N ILE A 350 23.33 8.79 8.21
CA ILE A 350 22.24 7.87 8.53
C ILE A 350 22.66 6.80 9.53
N PHE A 351 23.81 6.17 9.36
CA PHE A 351 24.25 5.14 10.28
C PHE A 351 24.62 5.68 11.65
N LYS A 352 25.10 6.92 11.70
CA LYS A 352 25.25 7.62 12.97
C LYS A 352 23.88 7.85 13.63
N ALA A 353 22.92 8.39 12.88
CA ALA A 353 21.58 8.65 13.41
C ALA A 353 20.88 7.38 13.91
N ILE A 354 21.00 6.25 13.19
CA ILE A 354 20.45 4.97 13.63
C ILE A 354 21.15 4.46 14.90
N ASN A 355 22.45 4.61 15.00
CA ASN A 355 23.19 4.21 16.20
C ASN A 355 22.88 5.11 17.41
N ASP A 356 22.63 6.41 17.19
CA ASP A 356 22.29 7.38 18.26
C ASP A 356 20.83 7.22 18.78
N MET A 357 20.06 6.23 18.26
CA MET A 357 18.74 5.84 18.80
C MET A 357 18.85 4.99 20.10
N VAL A 358 20.05 4.63 20.50
CA VAL A 358 20.36 3.82 21.70
C VAL A 358 20.23 4.65 22.96
#